data_237a4d141dc6c615204aef4f399e3eff
#
_entry.id   237a4d141dc6c615204aef4f399e3eff
#
_cell.length_a   1.000
_cell.length_b   1.000
_cell.length_c   1.000
_cell.angle_alpha   90.00
_cell.angle_beta   90.00
_cell.angle_gamma   90.00
#
_symmetry.space_group_name_H-M   'P 1'
#
loop_
_entity.id
_entity.type
_entity.pdbx_description
1 polymer ?
#
loop_
_entity_poly.entity_id
_entity_poly.type
_entity_poly.pdbx_seq_one_letter_code
_entity_poly.pdbx_strand_id
1 'polypeptide(L)'
;TTKFTQMDFMAITYKFPVVLFFDELNRAFPSLRQATFQIADSKIFLGNKLHPNTRVFVAANIGAMYQTDDFDVAEFSRYAVIGTQYDSEAWSRWASNRKDIHELVKSYILKEPTALYTDDKKFASNTKSPDPRAWTKVGRLMTRLSQENKLEEMVDSVSKFKMLVSSIIGPIEGFKFAEYC
;
A
#
# COMPACT_ATOMS: atom_id res chain seq x y z
N THR A 1 14.65 -37.12 3.56
CA THR A 1 14.02 -36.43 4.73
C THR A 1 14.31 -34.95 4.59
N THR A 2 13.29 -34.14 4.26
CA THR A 2 13.41 -32.68 4.15
C THR A 2 13.61 -32.13 5.57
N LYS A 3 14.78 -31.60 5.88
CA LYS A 3 15.01 -30.84 7.13
C LYS A 3 14.48 -29.43 6.94
N PHE A 4 13.42 -29.09 7.63
CA PHE A 4 13.01 -27.68 7.75
C PHE A 4 13.97 -26.98 8.71
N THR A 5 14.71 -26.02 8.20
CA THR A 5 15.55 -25.14 9.03
C THR A 5 14.64 -24.07 9.62
N GLN A 6 14.56 -24.01 10.94
CA GLN A 6 13.82 -22.99 11.65
C GLN A 6 14.45 -21.63 11.39
N MET A 7 13.62 -20.64 10.99
CA MET A 7 14.10 -19.27 10.89
C MET A 7 14.37 -18.72 12.29
N ASP A 8 15.56 -18.18 12.53
CA ASP A 8 16.00 -17.73 13.86
C ASP A 8 15.04 -16.74 14.53
N PHE A 9 14.41 -15.85 13.77
CA PHE A 9 13.43 -14.92 14.31
C PHE A 9 12.17 -15.60 14.86
N MET A 10 11.81 -16.80 14.37
CA MET A 10 10.68 -17.54 14.89
C MET A 10 10.96 -18.14 16.26
N ALA A 11 12.22 -18.34 16.63
CA ALA A 11 12.58 -18.86 17.96
C ALA A 11 12.13 -17.94 19.10
N ILE A 12 12.06 -16.64 18.87
CA ILE A 12 11.55 -15.65 19.83
C ILE A 12 10.06 -15.89 20.10
N THR A 13 9.29 -16.28 19.08
CA THR A 13 7.84 -16.44 19.17
C THR A 13 7.39 -17.57 20.09
N TYR A 14 8.27 -18.53 20.39
CA TYR A 14 7.97 -19.62 21.32
C TYR A 14 8.11 -19.20 22.80
N LYS A 15 8.99 -18.24 23.06
CA LYS A 15 9.33 -17.80 24.42
C LYS A 15 8.59 -16.54 24.85
N PHE A 16 8.33 -15.65 23.90
CA PHE A 16 7.78 -14.32 24.19
C PHE A 16 6.52 -14.05 23.37
N PRO A 17 5.57 -13.27 23.90
CA PRO A 17 4.43 -12.79 23.14
C PRO A 17 4.92 -11.81 22.06
N VAL A 18 4.50 -12.04 20.83
CA VAL A 18 4.84 -11.19 19.68
C VAL A 18 3.59 -10.88 18.87
N VAL A 19 3.68 -9.85 18.04
CA VAL A 19 2.75 -9.60 16.95
C VAL A 19 3.41 -10.11 15.67
N LEU A 20 2.76 -11.11 15.04
CA LEU A 20 3.13 -11.58 13.72
C LEU A 20 2.28 -10.85 12.69
N PHE A 21 2.92 -10.18 11.75
CA PHE A 21 2.27 -9.48 10.66
C PHE A 21 2.71 -10.10 9.32
N PHE A 22 1.75 -10.65 8.59
CA PHE A 22 1.96 -11.22 7.26
C PHE A 22 1.40 -10.26 6.22
N ASP A 23 2.28 -9.60 5.49
CA ASP A 23 1.90 -8.68 4.42
C ASP A 23 1.76 -9.43 3.10
N GLU A 24 0.76 -9.07 2.30
CA GLU A 24 0.45 -9.64 0.99
C GLU A 24 0.32 -11.19 1.01
N LEU A 25 -0.28 -11.75 2.08
CA LEU A 25 -0.37 -13.21 2.27
C LEU A 25 -1.03 -13.93 1.07
N ASN A 26 -1.98 -13.31 0.40
CA ASN A 26 -2.64 -13.86 -0.79
C ASN A 26 -1.72 -14.03 -1.99
N ARG A 27 -0.51 -13.44 -1.99
CA ARG A 27 0.53 -13.64 -3.00
C ARG A 27 1.52 -14.77 -2.64
N ALA A 28 1.39 -15.30 -1.44
CA ALA A 28 2.27 -16.38 -0.98
C ALA A 28 1.87 -17.71 -1.64
N PHE A 29 2.85 -18.61 -1.76
CA PHE A 29 2.58 -19.97 -2.19
C PHE A 29 1.56 -20.66 -1.27
N PRO A 30 0.69 -21.55 -1.79
CA PRO A 30 -0.34 -22.23 -1.00
C PRO A 30 0.20 -22.91 0.27
N SER A 31 1.39 -23.53 0.19
CA SER A 31 2.03 -24.14 1.35
C SER A 31 2.38 -23.16 2.48
N LEU A 32 2.77 -21.94 2.13
CA LEU A 32 3.04 -20.89 3.11
C LEU A 32 1.75 -20.33 3.71
N ARG A 33 0.70 -20.17 2.89
CA ARG A 33 -0.63 -19.78 3.38
C ARG A 33 -1.15 -20.80 4.40
N GLN A 34 -1.07 -22.10 4.10
CA GLN A 34 -1.48 -23.16 5.03
C GLN A 34 -0.69 -23.13 6.35
N ALA A 35 0.61 -22.88 6.32
CA ALA A 35 1.40 -22.73 7.54
C ALA A 35 0.93 -21.51 8.37
N THR A 36 0.58 -20.41 7.71
CA THR A 36 0.05 -19.21 8.39
C THR A 36 -1.31 -19.48 9.04
N PHE A 37 -2.15 -20.31 8.41
CA PHE A 37 -3.44 -20.71 9.00
C PHE A 37 -3.26 -21.56 10.26
N GLN A 38 -2.31 -22.50 10.27
CA GLN A 38 -1.98 -23.23 11.49
C GLN A 38 -1.54 -22.31 12.63
N ILE A 39 -0.76 -21.28 12.29
CA ILE A 39 -0.36 -20.26 13.27
C ILE A 39 -1.59 -19.49 13.80
N ALA A 40 -2.51 -19.11 12.92
CA ALA A 40 -3.70 -18.34 13.30
C ALA A 40 -4.64 -19.17 14.20
N ASP A 41 -4.94 -20.41 13.80
CA ASP A 41 -5.89 -21.28 14.49
C ASP A 41 -5.32 -21.86 15.79
N SER A 42 -4.20 -22.57 15.70
CA SER A 42 -3.69 -23.41 16.78
C SER A 42 -2.45 -22.84 17.47
N LYS A 43 -1.90 -21.73 16.94
CA LYS A 43 -0.62 -21.15 17.37
C LYS A 43 0.52 -22.18 17.34
N ILE A 44 0.52 -23.01 16.32
CA ILE A 44 1.58 -24.00 16.08
C ILE A 44 2.29 -23.64 14.78
N PHE A 45 3.62 -23.64 14.82
CA PHE A 45 4.45 -23.51 13.64
C PHE A 45 5.54 -24.59 13.63
N LEU A 46 5.58 -25.38 12.56
CA LEU A 46 6.52 -26.50 12.40
C LEU A 46 6.59 -27.42 13.63
N GLY A 47 5.43 -27.74 14.21
CA GLY A 47 5.32 -28.62 15.37
C GLY A 47 5.59 -27.95 16.73
N ASN A 48 6.02 -26.70 16.77
CA ASN A 48 6.29 -25.97 18.00
C ASN A 48 5.15 -24.99 18.33
N LYS A 49 4.75 -24.94 19.59
CA LYS A 49 3.72 -24.00 20.06
C LYS A 49 4.31 -22.60 20.21
N LEU A 50 3.62 -21.62 19.65
CA LEU A 50 3.89 -20.21 19.90
C LEU A 50 3.43 -19.79 21.30
N HIS A 51 3.98 -18.68 21.80
CA HIS A 51 3.51 -18.09 23.04
C HIS A 51 2.00 -17.79 22.97
N PRO A 52 1.18 -18.15 23.98
CA PRO A 52 -0.29 -18.06 23.93
C PRO A 52 -0.81 -16.64 23.66
N ASN A 53 -0.08 -15.62 24.09
CA ASN A 53 -0.43 -14.22 23.88
C ASN A 53 0.08 -13.64 22.52
N THR A 54 0.68 -14.45 21.66
CA THR A 54 1.01 -14.04 20.29
C THR A 54 -0.27 -13.68 19.52
N ARG A 55 -0.21 -12.57 18.78
CA ARG A 55 -1.29 -12.12 17.88
C ARG A 55 -0.84 -12.21 16.44
N VAL A 56 -1.77 -12.54 15.56
CA VAL A 56 -1.52 -12.68 14.12
C VAL A 56 -2.36 -11.66 13.38
N PHE A 57 -1.73 -10.87 12.53
CA PHE A 57 -2.35 -9.95 11.62
C PHE A 57 -1.94 -10.29 10.19
N VAL A 58 -2.88 -10.15 9.27
CA VAL A 58 -2.68 -10.42 7.86
C VAL A 58 -3.15 -9.21 7.07
N ALA A 59 -2.34 -8.75 6.12
CA ALA A 59 -2.78 -7.83 5.09
C ALA A 59 -2.85 -8.56 3.76
N ALA A 60 -3.91 -8.28 3.01
CA ALA A 60 -4.11 -8.86 1.70
C ALA A 60 -4.80 -7.84 0.77
N ASN A 61 -4.40 -7.82 -0.48
CA ASN A 61 -5.08 -7.05 -1.51
C ASN A 61 -6.14 -7.93 -2.15
N ILE A 62 -7.40 -7.66 -1.86
CA ILE A 62 -8.54 -8.45 -2.36
C ILE A 62 -9.18 -7.69 -3.53
N GLY A 63 -9.35 -8.34 -4.65
CA GLY A 63 -10.04 -7.79 -5.82
C GLY A 63 -9.51 -8.33 -7.14
N ALA A 64 -10.35 -8.30 -8.16
CA ALA A 64 -10.09 -8.85 -9.49
C ALA A 64 -8.90 -8.23 -10.25
N MET A 65 -8.33 -7.15 -9.72
CA MET A 65 -7.17 -6.45 -10.30
C MET A 65 -5.82 -7.03 -9.89
N TYR A 66 -5.80 -7.68 -8.74
CA TYR A 66 -4.59 -8.32 -8.29
C TYR A 66 -4.62 -9.75 -8.83
N GLN A 67 -3.67 -10.11 -9.69
CA GLN A 67 -3.45 -11.51 -10.12
C GLN A 67 -2.97 -12.32 -8.91
N THR A 68 -3.87 -12.54 -7.97
CA THR A 68 -3.62 -13.23 -6.72
C THR A 68 -4.65 -14.33 -6.59
N ASP A 69 -4.26 -15.46 -6.05
CA ASP A 69 -5.21 -16.47 -5.65
C ASP A 69 -6.11 -15.88 -4.56
N ASP A 70 -7.41 -15.86 -4.79
CA ASP A 70 -8.35 -15.45 -3.76
C ASP A 70 -8.25 -16.41 -2.57
N PHE A 71 -8.43 -15.88 -1.37
CA PHE A 71 -8.63 -16.73 -0.20
C PHE A 71 -9.93 -17.51 -0.37
N ASP A 72 -9.90 -18.79 -0.09
CA ASP A 72 -11.13 -19.57 -0.01
C ASP A 72 -11.95 -19.22 1.25
N VAL A 73 -13.19 -19.71 1.30
CA VAL A 73 -14.11 -19.44 2.41
C VAL A 73 -13.55 -19.97 3.75
N ALA A 74 -12.84 -21.09 3.71
CA ALA A 74 -12.25 -21.68 4.91
C ALA A 74 -11.07 -20.83 5.42
N GLU A 75 -10.32 -20.22 4.51
CA GLU A 75 -9.26 -19.28 4.85
C GLU A 75 -9.81 -18.03 5.51
N PHE A 76 -10.84 -17.40 4.93
CA PHE A 76 -11.50 -16.22 5.49
C PHE A 76 -12.09 -16.47 6.87
N SER A 77 -12.66 -17.64 7.12
CA SER A 77 -13.32 -17.96 8.39
C SER A 77 -12.38 -17.95 9.61
N ARG A 78 -11.06 -17.98 9.37
CA ARG A 78 -10.03 -17.97 10.44
C ARG A 78 -9.67 -16.57 10.92
N TYR A 79 -10.13 -15.54 10.23
CA TYR A 79 -9.78 -14.15 10.52
C TYR A 79 -11.01 -13.28 10.73
N ALA A 80 -10.88 -12.29 11.60
CA ALA A 80 -11.79 -11.17 11.60
C ALA A 80 -11.39 -10.24 10.42
N VAL A 81 -12.22 -10.17 9.40
CA VAL A 81 -11.91 -9.43 8.17
C VAL A 81 -12.38 -8.00 8.28
N ILE A 82 -11.46 -7.05 8.08
CA ILE A 82 -11.74 -5.62 8.06
C ILE A 82 -11.41 -5.10 6.67
N GLY A 83 -12.44 -4.68 5.94
CA GLY A 83 -12.26 -4.00 4.64
C GLY A 83 -11.73 -2.59 4.84
N THR A 84 -10.71 -2.22 4.07
CA THR A 84 -10.20 -0.85 4.02
C THR A 84 -10.41 -0.29 2.63
N GLN A 85 -10.73 0.99 2.55
CA GLN A 85 -10.87 1.72 1.29
C GLN A 85 -10.20 3.09 1.39
N TYR A 86 -9.93 3.68 0.24
CA TYR A 86 -9.34 5.00 0.19
C TYR A 86 -10.36 6.06 0.63
N ASP A 87 -9.89 7.01 1.44
CA ASP A 87 -10.66 8.14 1.95
C ASP A 87 -9.85 9.42 1.72
N SER A 88 -10.38 10.30 0.87
CA SER A 88 -9.73 11.56 0.50
C SER A 88 -9.68 12.56 1.65
N GLU A 89 -10.69 12.56 2.52
CA GLU A 89 -10.68 13.42 3.71
C GLU A 89 -9.64 12.96 4.73
N ALA A 90 -9.55 11.66 4.98
CA ALA A 90 -8.54 11.10 5.87
C ALA A 90 -7.13 11.38 5.33
N TRP A 91 -6.91 11.23 4.02
CA TRP A 91 -5.63 11.56 3.39
C TRP A 91 -5.32 13.05 3.52
N SER A 92 -6.29 13.93 3.26
CA SER A 92 -6.12 15.39 3.36
C SER A 92 -5.80 15.82 4.78
N ARG A 93 -6.50 15.28 5.80
CA ARG A 93 -6.18 15.51 7.23
C ARG A 93 -4.77 15.06 7.58
N TRP A 94 -4.34 13.90 7.08
CA TRP A 94 -2.99 13.41 7.28
C TRP A 94 -1.96 14.30 6.58
N ALA A 95 -2.19 14.66 5.31
CA ALA A 95 -1.28 15.46 4.50
C ALA A 95 -1.13 16.89 5.03
N SER A 96 -2.18 17.50 5.59
CA SER A 96 -2.14 18.86 6.13
C SER A 96 -1.08 19.03 7.23
N ASN A 97 -0.85 17.98 8.02
CA ASN A 97 0.17 17.96 9.09
C ASN A 97 1.59 17.59 8.59
N ARG A 98 1.76 17.39 7.29
CA ARG A 98 3.03 16.92 6.71
C ARG A 98 3.76 18.06 6.01
N LYS A 99 4.95 18.39 6.50
CA LYS A 99 5.84 19.38 5.87
C LYS A 99 6.56 18.83 4.62
N ASP A 100 6.61 17.52 4.47
CA ASP A 100 7.22 16.84 3.33
C ASP A 100 6.27 16.69 2.13
N ILE A 101 5.04 17.18 2.21
CA ILE A 101 4.07 17.19 1.12
C ILE A 101 3.82 18.65 0.69
N HIS A 102 4.06 18.93 -0.58
CA HIS A 102 3.94 20.28 -1.15
C HIS A 102 2.48 20.79 -1.13
N GLU A 103 2.29 22.09 -0.87
CA GLU A 103 0.96 22.71 -0.71
C GLU A 103 0.10 22.61 -1.97
N LEU A 104 0.68 22.70 -3.17
CA LEU A 104 -0.07 22.53 -4.42
C LEU A 104 -0.74 21.15 -4.52
N VAL A 105 -0.10 20.09 -4.04
CA VAL A 105 -0.71 18.75 -4.03
C VAL A 105 -1.83 18.67 -3.01
N LYS A 106 -1.64 19.24 -1.82
CA LYS A 106 -2.69 19.28 -0.78
C LYS A 106 -3.92 20.02 -1.27
N SER A 107 -3.72 21.23 -1.83
CA SER A 107 -4.81 22.07 -2.33
C SER A 107 -5.51 21.44 -3.53
N TYR A 108 -4.78 20.76 -4.42
CA TYR A 108 -5.39 20.06 -5.54
C TYR A 108 -6.31 18.93 -5.07
N ILE A 109 -5.85 18.06 -4.19
CA ILE A 109 -6.68 16.95 -3.67
C ILE A 109 -7.86 17.46 -2.84
N LEU A 110 -7.69 18.57 -2.13
CA LEU A 110 -8.81 19.19 -1.40
C LEU A 110 -9.89 19.73 -2.36
N LYS A 111 -9.47 20.30 -3.51
CA LYS A 111 -10.37 20.81 -4.55
C LYS A 111 -10.99 19.69 -5.37
N GLU A 112 -10.23 18.66 -5.69
CA GLU A 112 -10.62 17.53 -6.53
C GLU A 112 -10.42 16.20 -5.77
N PRO A 113 -11.28 15.89 -4.78
CA PRO A 113 -11.10 14.69 -3.92
C PRO A 113 -11.08 13.37 -4.69
N THR A 114 -11.79 13.32 -5.84
CA THR A 114 -11.85 12.15 -6.72
C THR A 114 -10.53 11.86 -7.45
N ALA A 115 -9.62 12.85 -7.52
CA ALA A 115 -8.30 12.68 -8.09
C ALA A 115 -7.37 11.82 -7.22
N LEU A 116 -7.66 11.66 -5.91
CA LEU A 116 -6.83 10.88 -5.02
C LEU A 116 -6.70 9.41 -5.44
N TYR A 117 -7.80 8.84 -5.91
CA TYR A 117 -7.89 7.44 -6.29
C TYR A 117 -8.88 7.24 -7.41
N THR A 118 -8.52 6.45 -8.38
CA THR A 118 -9.41 6.01 -9.44
C THR A 118 -9.46 4.49 -9.46
N ASP A 119 -10.69 3.93 -9.45
CA ASP A 119 -10.87 2.48 -9.60
C ASP A 119 -10.43 2.07 -11.02
N ASP A 120 -9.42 1.21 -11.08
CA ASP A 120 -8.74 0.80 -12.33
C ASP A 120 -9.62 0.08 -13.36
N LYS A 121 -10.86 -0.23 -13.02
CA LYS A 121 -11.82 -0.81 -13.99
C LYS A 121 -12.01 0.02 -15.27
N LYS A 122 -11.59 1.30 -15.24
CA LYS A 122 -11.70 2.23 -16.37
C LYS A 122 -10.42 2.34 -17.20
N PHE A 123 -9.31 1.75 -16.77
CA PHE A 123 -8.03 1.88 -17.45
C PHE A 123 -7.58 0.55 -18.06
N ALA A 124 -6.89 0.65 -19.19
CA ALA A 124 -6.22 -0.52 -19.77
C ALA A 124 -5.17 -1.06 -18.79
N SER A 125 -5.02 -2.36 -18.69
CA SER A 125 -4.26 -3.10 -17.68
C SER A 125 -2.80 -2.69 -17.48
N ASN A 126 -2.25 -1.81 -18.31
CA ASN A 126 -0.87 -1.34 -18.26
C ASN A 126 -0.73 0.19 -18.03
N THR A 127 -1.81 0.89 -17.69
CA THR A 127 -1.78 2.34 -17.48
C THR A 127 -1.72 2.63 -15.99
N LYS A 128 -0.82 3.52 -15.60
CA LYS A 128 -0.71 3.97 -14.22
C LYS A 128 -1.95 4.77 -13.82
N SER A 129 -2.48 4.52 -12.64
CA SER A 129 -3.60 5.25 -12.06
C SER A 129 -3.18 5.95 -10.75
N PRO A 130 -3.87 7.04 -10.38
CA PRO A 130 -3.59 7.74 -9.13
C PRO A 130 -3.97 6.90 -7.93
N ASP A 131 -3.14 6.96 -6.89
CA ASP A 131 -3.40 6.43 -5.57
C ASP A 131 -2.76 7.33 -4.49
N PRO A 132 -3.13 7.20 -3.21
CA PRO A 132 -2.56 8.01 -2.14
C PRO A 132 -1.04 7.95 -2.02
N ARG A 133 -0.42 6.79 -2.35
CA ARG A 133 1.04 6.64 -2.33
C ARG A 133 1.69 7.40 -3.48
N ALA A 134 1.08 7.36 -4.66
CA ALA A 134 1.56 8.10 -5.83
C ALA A 134 1.49 9.62 -5.59
N TRP A 135 0.38 10.13 -5.07
CA TRP A 135 0.23 11.53 -4.69
C TRP A 135 1.23 11.97 -3.61
N THR A 136 1.48 11.11 -2.63
CA THR A 136 2.51 11.36 -1.62
C THR A 136 3.91 11.48 -2.24
N LYS A 137 4.21 10.67 -3.26
CA LYS A 137 5.48 10.76 -4.00
C LYS A 137 5.58 12.08 -4.78
N VAL A 138 4.52 12.50 -5.46
CA VAL A 138 4.49 13.81 -6.15
C VAL A 138 4.69 14.94 -5.15
N GLY A 139 3.98 14.94 -4.03
CA GLY A 139 4.11 15.96 -3.00
C GLY A 139 5.53 16.08 -2.45
N ARG A 140 6.18 14.96 -2.15
CA ARG A 140 7.57 14.92 -1.69
C ARG A 140 8.56 15.40 -2.75
N LEU A 141 8.35 14.99 -4.00
CA LEU A 141 9.17 15.42 -5.11
C LEU A 141 9.11 16.94 -5.29
N MET A 142 7.91 17.51 -5.30
CA MET A 142 7.72 18.96 -5.42
C MET A 142 8.31 19.73 -4.24
N THR A 143 8.15 19.24 -3.02
CA THR A 143 8.79 19.84 -1.83
C THR A 143 10.31 19.86 -1.99
N ARG A 144 10.91 18.77 -2.47
CA ARG A 144 12.35 18.71 -2.71
C ARG A 144 12.79 19.68 -3.82
N LEU A 145 12.07 19.72 -4.93
CA LEU A 145 12.36 20.68 -6.02
C LEU A 145 12.25 22.12 -5.54
N SER A 146 11.28 22.44 -4.70
CA SER A 146 11.14 23.76 -4.09
C SER A 146 12.33 24.11 -3.18
N GLN A 147 12.78 23.17 -2.35
CA GLN A 147 13.96 23.35 -1.48
C GLN A 147 15.26 23.56 -2.28
N GLU A 148 15.34 22.99 -3.49
CA GLU A 148 16.47 23.14 -4.40
C GLU A 148 16.32 24.37 -5.34
N ASN A 149 15.26 25.17 -5.20
CA ASN A 149 14.91 26.30 -6.08
C ASN A 149 14.74 25.91 -7.56
N LYS A 150 14.28 24.68 -7.82
CA LYS A 150 14.09 24.13 -9.18
C LYS A 150 12.63 23.95 -9.56
N LEU A 151 11.70 24.20 -8.63
CA LEU A 151 10.29 23.90 -8.87
C LEU A 151 9.69 24.81 -9.94
N GLU A 152 9.96 26.12 -9.87
CA GLU A 152 9.44 27.10 -10.84
C GLU A 152 9.94 26.77 -12.26
N GLU A 153 11.25 26.57 -12.44
CA GLU A 153 11.80 26.17 -13.73
C GLU A 153 11.18 24.87 -14.27
N MET A 154 10.91 23.90 -13.37
CA MET A 154 10.29 22.63 -13.75
C MET A 154 8.84 22.81 -14.17
N VAL A 155 8.06 23.65 -13.47
CA VAL A 155 6.65 23.93 -13.77
C VAL A 155 6.53 24.75 -15.06
N ASP A 156 7.40 25.74 -15.27
CA ASP A 156 7.45 26.54 -16.49
C ASP A 156 7.76 25.68 -17.72
N SER A 157 8.51 24.60 -17.54
CA SER A 157 8.71 23.60 -18.58
C SER A 157 7.52 22.63 -18.62
N VAL A 158 6.35 23.12 -19.05
CA VAL A 158 5.05 22.39 -19.01
C VAL A 158 5.16 20.95 -19.51
N SER A 159 5.86 20.71 -20.61
CA SER A 159 6.00 19.35 -21.16
C SER A 159 6.77 18.41 -20.23
N LYS A 160 7.86 18.90 -19.62
CA LYS A 160 8.67 18.11 -18.69
C LYS A 160 7.91 17.82 -17.40
N PHE A 161 7.24 18.83 -16.87
CA PHE A 161 6.44 18.68 -15.65
C PHE A 161 5.27 17.72 -15.86
N LYS A 162 4.51 17.88 -16.96
CA LYS A 162 3.45 16.93 -17.35
C LYS A 162 3.96 15.49 -17.43
N MET A 163 5.09 15.27 -18.10
CA MET A 163 5.69 13.95 -18.24
C MET A 163 6.09 13.39 -16.88
N LEU A 164 6.71 14.19 -16.02
CA LEU A 164 7.17 13.79 -14.70
C LEU A 164 6.00 13.36 -13.82
N VAL A 165 4.99 14.21 -13.65
CA VAL A 165 3.85 13.88 -12.77
C VAL A 165 3.01 12.74 -13.35
N SER A 166 2.82 12.69 -14.67
CA SER A 166 2.10 11.59 -15.34
C SER A 166 2.78 10.24 -15.16
N SER A 167 4.11 10.22 -15.08
CA SER A 167 4.86 8.98 -14.80
C SER A 167 4.59 8.42 -13.40
N ILE A 168 4.08 9.25 -12.48
CA ILE A 168 3.84 8.88 -11.08
C ILE A 168 2.35 8.59 -10.84
N ILE A 169 1.45 9.49 -11.25
CA ILE A 169 0.01 9.43 -10.96
C ILE A 169 -0.85 9.04 -12.18
N GLY A 170 -0.22 8.72 -13.29
CA GLY A 170 -0.91 8.39 -14.54
C GLY A 170 -1.19 9.60 -15.44
N PRO A 171 -1.42 9.37 -16.74
CA PRO A 171 -1.47 10.45 -17.71
C PRO A 171 -2.66 11.40 -17.52
N ILE A 172 -3.83 10.88 -17.21
CA ILE A 172 -5.05 11.69 -17.10
C ILE A 172 -4.93 12.68 -15.95
N GLU A 173 -4.70 12.20 -14.75
CA GLU A 173 -4.59 13.07 -13.57
C GLU A 173 -3.28 13.86 -13.57
N GLY A 174 -2.21 13.33 -14.15
CA GLY A 174 -0.95 14.07 -14.33
C GLY A 174 -1.10 15.29 -15.21
N PHE A 175 -1.89 15.21 -16.27
CA PHE A 175 -2.17 16.37 -17.12
C PHE A 175 -3.02 17.41 -16.40
N LYS A 176 -4.11 17.01 -15.76
CA LYS A 176 -4.97 17.93 -14.99
C LYS A 176 -4.21 18.63 -13.87
N PHE A 177 -3.40 17.88 -13.13
CA PHE A 177 -2.59 18.45 -12.06
C PHE A 177 -1.53 19.42 -12.58
N ALA A 178 -0.88 19.10 -13.68
CA ALA A 178 0.11 20.01 -14.28
C ALA A 178 -0.52 21.30 -14.84
N GLU A 179 -1.79 21.26 -15.26
CA GLU A 179 -2.55 22.46 -15.66
C GLU A 179 -3.04 23.27 -14.45
N TYR A 180 -3.15 22.64 -13.30
CA TYR A 180 -3.50 23.31 -12.06
C TYR A 180 -2.32 24.08 -11.45
N CYS A 181 -1.10 23.62 -11.65
CA CYS A 181 0.12 24.22 -11.11
C CYS A 181 0.57 25.44 -11.92
#